data_c64ebcb58c683f34433b1254cf75e3ff
#
_entry.id   c64ebcb58c683f34433b1254cf75e3ff
#
_cell.length_a   1.000
_cell.length_b   1.000
_cell.length_c   1.000
_cell.angle_alpha   90.00
_cell.angle_beta   90.00
_cell.angle_gamma   90.00
#
_symmetry.space_group_name_H-M   'P 1'
#
loop_
_entity.id
_entity.type
_entity.pdbx_description
1 polymer ?
#
loop_
_entity_poly.entity_id
_entity_poly.type
_entity_poly.pdbx_seq_one_letter_code
_entity_poly.pdbx_strand_id
1 'polypeptide(L)'
;LSRGLGDVYKRQGLGHPISDSDTGESIALRSGEIVPCQITGCSKGTAGSPGELKGRFLSAHAIGTIRINGENGVYGSTRAQFAGQKMEVAFAQEVEAGDAEIWTTTSGETPRAYRVKIEKISDADPRRNMVLRVVDRELLAQTGGIVQGMSGSPIVQNGRLVGAVTHVL
;
A
#
# COMPACT_ATOMS: atom_id res chain seq x y z
N LEU A 1 -8.31 31.83 -12.47
CA LEU A 1 -8.66 30.66 -13.30
C LEU A 1 -7.50 30.39 -14.27
N SER A 2 -6.45 29.73 -13.80
CA SER A 2 -5.36 29.24 -14.62
C SER A 2 -5.67 27.80 -15.02
N ARG A 3 -6.31 27.61 -16.14
CA ARG A 3 -6.33 26.36 -16.90
C ARG A 3 -5.05 26.36 -17.76
N GLY A 4 -3.95 25.88 -17.18
CA GLY A 4 -2.70 25.80 -17.89
C GLY A 4 -1.94 24.55 -17.50
N LEU A 5 -1.70 23.67 -18.48
CA LEU A 5 -0.73 22.58 -18.43
C LEU A 5 -0.96 21.52 -17.34
N GLY A 6 -1.73 20.53 -17.69
CA GLY A 6 -1.87 19.22 -17.04
C GLY A 6 -1.58 19.16 -15.55
N ASP A 7 -2.60 19.06 -14.72
CA ASP A 7 -2.46 18.97 -13.27
C ASP A 7 -1.47 17.86 -12.88
N VAL A 8 -0.41 18.23 -12.15
CA VAL A 8 0.56 17.30 -11.59
C VAL A 8 0.09 16.91 -10.20
N TYR A 9 -0.24 15.63 -10.01
CA TYR A 9 -0.70 15.11 -8.73
C TYR A 9 0.50 14.57 -7.93
N LYS A 10 0.64 15.05 -6.68
CA LYS A 10 1.57 14.45 -5.72
C LYS A 10 1.02 13.11 -5.23
N ARG A 11 1.90 12.12 -5.08
CA ARG A 11 1.56 10.76 -4.64
C ARG A 11 2.55 10.29 -3.59
N GLN A 12 2.04 9.49 -2.67
CA GLN A 12 2.81 8.71 -1.71
C GLN A 12 2.48 7.23 -1.92
N GLY A 13 3.47 6.38 -1.82
CA GLY A 13 3.31 4.93 -1.91
C GLY A 13 4.06 4.19 -0.83
N LEU A 14 3.76 2.91 -0.66
CA LEU A 14 4.38 1.91 0.21
C LEU A 14 4.17 2.12 1.72
N GLY A 15 4.33 3.32 2.26
CA GLY A 15 4.31 3.58 3.70
C GLY A 15 5.61 3.20 4.44
N HIS A 16 6.63 2.76 3.71
CA HIS A 16 7.99 2.47 4.17
C HIS A 16 8.99 2.75 3.03
N PRO A 17 10.30 2.91 3.31
CA PRO A 17 11.30 3.09 2.26
C PRO A 17 11.45 1.84 1.39
N ILE A 18 11.92 2.02 0.17
CA ILE A 18 12.50 0.94 -0.62
C ILE A 18 13.89 0.70 -0.05
N SER A 19 14.13 -0.51 0.42
CA SER A 19 15.39 -0.93 1.01
C SER A 19 16.02 -2.07 0.22
N ASP A 20 17.31 -2.17 0.30
CA ASP A 20 18.06 -3.32 -0.19
C ASP A 20 17.67 -4.57 0.59
N SER A 21 17.42 -5.68 -0.10
CA SER A 21 16.93 -6.93 0.51
C SER A 21 17.96 -7.61 1.41
N ASP A 22 19.23 -7.41 1.12
CA ASP A 22 20.33 -8.11 1.80
C ASP A 22 20.83 -7.33 3.01
N THR A 23 20.91 -6.00 2.89
CA THR A 23 21.42 -5.13 3.95
C THR A 23 20.34 -4.49 4.81
N GLY A 24 19.09 -4.39 4.29
CA GLY A 24 18.01 -3.65 4.92
C GLY A 24 18.16 -2.13 4.85
N GLU A 25 19.22 -1.63 4.25
CA GLU A 25 19.49 -0.21 4.13
C GLU A 25 18.57 0.46 3.09
N SER A 26 18.13 1.68 3.39
CA SER A 26 17.33 2.45 2.45
C SER A 26 18.12 2.79 1.20
N ILE A 27 17.55 2.51 0.03
CA ILE A 27 18.20 2.79 -1.25
C ILE A 27 18.25 4.31 -1.49
N ALA A 28 19.45 4.83 -1.70
CA ALA A 28 19.65 6.22 -2.12
C ALA A 28 19.05 6.44 -3.51
N LEU A 29 18.01 7.25 -3.60
CA LEU A 29 17.27 7.47 -4.83
C LEU A 29 17.98 8.50 -5.71
N ARG A 30 18.44 8.09 -6.88
CA ARG A 30 18.88 9.00 -7.94
C ARG A 30 17.72 9.43 -8.83
N SER A 31 16.88 8.48 -9.22
CA SER A 31 15.65 8.68 -9.98
C SER A 31 14.76 7.45 -9.82
N GLY A 32 13.45 7.63 -9.97
CA GLY A 32 12.50 6.55 -9.97
C GLY A 32 11.31 6.85 -10.87
N GLU A 33 10.66 5.82 -11.33
CA GLU A 33 9.51 5.91 -12.22
C GLU A 33 8.30 5.19 -11.63
N ILE A 34 7.12 5.67 -11.97
CA ILE A 34 5.85 5.00 -11.70
C ILE A 34 5.38 4.42 -13.03
N VAL A 35 5.23 3.10 -13.08
CA VAL A 35 4.85 2.36 -14.29
C VAL A 35 3.59 1.55 -13.99
N PRO A 36 2.60 1.52 -14.90
CA PRO A 36 1.42 0.67 -14.74
C PRO A 36 1.82 -0.82 -14.71
N CYS A 37 1.21 -1.55 -13.78
CA CYS A 37 1.42 -2.99 -13.66
C CYS A 37 0.11 -3.74 -13.47
N GLN A 38 0.14 -5.03 -13.74
CA GLN A 38 -0.94 -5.97 -13.52
C GLN A 38 -0.45 -7.10 -12.61
N ILE A 39 -1.25 -7.45 -11.61
CA ILE A 39 -0.96 -8.62 -10.76
C ILE A 39 -1.35 -9.89 -11.52
N THR A 40 -0.39 -10.79 -11.69
CA THR A 40 -0.53 -12.04 -12.46
C THR A 40 -0.62 -13.28 -11.58
N GLY A 41 -0.27 -13.15 -10.28
CA GLY A 41 -0.32 -14.27 -9.34
C GLY A 41 0.21 -13.89 -7.97
N CYS A 42 0.27 -14.89 -7.10
CA CYS A 42 0.77 -14.77 -5.76
C CYS A 42 1.51 -16.05 -5.33
N SER A 43 2.65 -15.89 -4.68
CA SER A 43 3.23 -16.93 -3.82
C SER A 43 2.62 -16.78 -2.44
N LYS A 44 1.93 -17.83 -1.94
CA LYS A 44 1.26 -17.75 -0.63
C LYS A 44 2.26 -17.60 0.50
N GLY A 45 1.90 -16.76 1.47
CA GLY A 45 2.58 -16.70 2.75
C GLY A 45 2.28 -17.91 3.62
N THR A 46 3.27 -18.31 4.40
CA THR A 46 3.16 -19.33 5.45
C THR A 46 3.79 -18.79 6.72
N ALA A 47 3.56 -19.44 7.87
CA ALA A 47 4.17 -19.03 9.13
C ALA A 47 5.71 -18.96 9.00
N GLY A 48 6.28 -17.80 9.30
CA GLY A 48 7.72 -17.55 9.21
C GLY A 48 8.27 -17.29 7.79
N SER A 49 7.40 -17.31 6.75
CA SER A 49 7.81 -17.00 5.39
C SER A 49 6.72 -16.17 4.69
N PRO A 50 6.92 -14.85 4.57
CA PRO A 50 5.96 -14.00 3.89
C PRO A 50 5.85 -14.38 2.42
N GLY A 51 4.61 -14.37 1.90
CA GLY A 51 4.36 -14.56 0.48
C GLY A 51 4.63 -13.27 -0.32
N GLU A 52 4.38 -13.35 -1.63
CA GLU A 52 4.68 -12.24 -2.54
C GLU A 52 3.65 -12.16 -3.66
N LEU A 53 3.19 -10.97 -3.99
CA LEU A 53 2.43 -10.70 -5.21
C LEU A 53 3.38 -10.69 -6.42
N LYS A 54 2.99 -11.38 -7.49
CA LYS A 54 3.71 -11.38 -8.77
C LYS A 54 2.97 -10.51 -9.77
N GLY A 55 3.72 -9.65 -10.47
CA GLY A 55 3.15 -8.75 -11.44
C GLY A 55 3.99 -8.62 -12.70
N ARG A 56 3.41 -7.99 -13.70
CA ARG A 56 4.11 -7.58 -14.91
C ARG A 56 3.82 -6.12 -15.23
N PHE A 57 4.78 -5.42 -15.76
CA PHE A 57 4.55 -4.09 -16.30
C PHE A 57 3.66 -4.15 -17.56
N LEU A 58 2.69 -3.25 -17.63
CA LEU A 58 1.79 -3.14 -18.79
C LEU A 58 2.38 -2.26 -19.89
N SER A 59 3.31 -1.39 -19.55
CA SER A 59 3.95 -0.46 -20.46
C SER A 59 5.37 -0.17 -20.00
N ALA A 60 6.25 0.11 -20.95
CA ALA A 60 7.58 0.68 -20.65
C ALA A 60 7.53 2.20 -20.39
N HIS A 61 6.37 2.85 -20.61
CA HIS A 61 6.24 4.29 -20.44
C HIS A 61 5.83 4.60 -18.99
N ALA A 62 6.63 5.43 -18.34
CA ALA A 62 6.34 5.94 -17.01
C ALA A 62 5.14 6.91 -17.04
N ILE A 63 4.23 6.73 -16.09
CA ILE A 63 3.10 7.63 -15.85
C ILE A 63 3.41 8.68 -14.77
N GLY A 64 4.54 8.54 -14.11
CA GLY A 64 5.01 9.46 -13.09
C GLY A 64 6.45 9.22 -12.71
N THR A 65 6.95 10.08 -11.82
CA THR A 65 8.32 10.04 -11.31
C THR A 65 8.32 9.97 -9.80
N ILE A 66 9.26 9.22 -9.23
CA ILE A 66 9.55 9.19 -7.79
C ILE A 66 10.76 10.10 -7.55
N ARG A 67 10.68 10.94 -6.53
CA ARG A 67 11.72 11.92 -6.20
C ARG A 67 12.33 11.71 -4.82
N ILE A 68 11.61 11.07 -3.91
CA ILE A 68 12.03 10.85 -2.54
C ILE A 68 11.75 9.40 -2.17
N ASN A 69 12.75 8.74 -1.62
CA ASN A 69 12.63 7.48 -0.88
C ASN A 69 12.91 7.81 0.59
N GLY A 70 11.87 7.93 1.38
CA GLY A 70 11.96 8.37 2.76
C GLY A 70 11.37 7.35 3.73
N GLU A 71 11.54 7.59 5.02
CA GLU A 71 11.13 6.69 6.10
C GLU A 71 9.64 6.31 6.05
N ASN A 72 8.78 7.21 5.58
CA ASN A 72 7.34 7.00 5.49
C ASN A 72 6.87 6.56 4.10
N GLY A 73 7.79 6.18 3.22
CA GLY A 73 7.48 5.69 1.88
C GLY A 73 8.14 6.47 0.76
N VAL A 74 7.70 6.19 -0.46
CA VAL A 74 8.15 6.88 -1.67
C VAL A 74 7.20 8.02 -2.03
N TYR A 75 7.78 9.13 -2.46
CA TYR A 75 7.02 10.33 -2.85
C TYR A 75 7.36 10.71 -4.27
N GLY A 76 6.32 11.03 -5.02
CA GLY A 76 6.47 11.35 -6.41
C GLY A 76 5.34 12.18 -6.98
N SER A 77 5.35 12.32 -8.28
CA SER A 77 4.33 13.05 -9.02
C SER A 77 3.93 12.30 -10.29
N THR A 78 2.68 12.45 -10.67
CA THR A 78 2.12 11.87 -11.88
C THR A 78 1.19 12.86 -12.57
N ARG A 79 1.06 12.74 -13.89
CA ARG A 79 0.03 13.42 -14.67
C ARG A 79 -1.17 12.51 -14.95
N ALA A 80 -1.04 11.22 -14.67
CA ALA A 80 -2.14 10.29 -14.81
C ALA A 80 -3.25 10.61 -13.79
N GLN A 81 -4.48 10.63 -14.25
CA GLN A 81 -5.65 10.69 -13.39
C GLN A 81 -6.00 9.27 -12.99
N PHE A 82 -6.08 9.03 -11.68
CA PHE A 82 -6.59 7.78 -11.15
C PHE A 82 -8.05 7.97 -10.75
N ALA A 83 -8.88 7.05 -11.16
CA ALA A 83 -10.26 6.96 -10.70
C ALA A 83 -10.22 6.50 -9.22
N GLY A 84 -10.08 7.44 -8.31
CA GLY A 84 -10.06 7.19 -6.87
C GLY A 84 -11.26 7.83 -6.20
N GLN A 85 -11.80 7.17 -5.20
CA GLN A 85 -12.79 7.75 -4.30
C GLN A 85 -12.10 8.67 -3.29
N LYS A 86 -12.63 9.88 -3.12
CA LYS A 86 -12.22 10.73 -2.00
C LYS A 86 -12.75 10.12 -0.71
N MET A 87 -11.89 10.00 0.27
CA MET A 87 -12.22 9.43 1.57
C MET A 87 -11.75 10.35 2.67
N GLU A 88 -12.56 10.52 3.70
CA GLU A 88 -12.16 11.24 4.90
C GLU A 88 -11.08 10.46 5.64
N VAL A 89 -10.14 11.17 6.25
CA VAL A 89 -9.10 10.60 7.09
C VAL A 89 -9.56 10.69 8.54
N ALA A 90 -9.52 9.57 9.25
CA ALA A 90 -9.79 9.55 10.69
C ALA A 90 -8.60 10.13 11.47
N PHE A 91 -8.87 10.80 12.58
CA PHE A 91 -7.83 11.15 13.53
C PHE A 91 -7.34 9.91 14.29
N ALA A 92 -6.09 9.93 14.75
CA ALA A 92 -5.47 8.76 15.41
C ALA A 92 -6.29 8.27 16.63
N GLN A 93 -6.87 9.18 17.39
CA GLN A 93 -7.72 8.85 18.55
C GLN A 93 -9.09 8.27 18.20
N GLU A 94 -9.50 8.28 16.94
CA GLU A 94 -10.75 7.72 16.45
C GLU A 94 -10.58 6.29 15.94
N VAL A 95 -9.34 5.81 15.85
CA VAL A 95 -9.04 4.44 15.41
C VAL A 95 -9.24 3.49 16.58
N GLU A 96 -10.02 2.44 16.37
CA GLU A 96 -10.38 1.48 17.40
C GLU A 96 -9.98 0.05 17.00
N ALA A 97 -9.71 -0.80 17.99
CA ALA A 97 -9.60 -2.23 17.75
C ALA A 97 -10.96 -2.78 17.29
N GLY A 98 -10.96 -3.63 16.27
CA GLY A 98 -12.21 -4.16 15.72
C GLY A 98 -12.15 -4.38 14.21
N ASP A 99 -13.32 -4.44 13.61
CA ASP A 99 -13.47 -4.73 12.19
C ASP A 99 -13.01 -3.54 11.34
N ALA A 100 -12.31 -3.85 10.25
CA ALA A 100 -11.81 -2.91 9.25
C ALA A 100 -11.68 -3.61 7.90
N GLU A 101 -11.30 -2.87 6.88
CA GLU A 101 -11.04 -3.38 5.54
C GLU A 101 -9.67 -2.91 5.05
N ILE A 102 -9.01 -3.74 4.26
CA ILE A 102 -7.89 -3.30 3.40
C ILE A 102 -8.32 -3.34 1.94
N TRP A 103 -7.88 -2.35 1.17
CA TRP A 103 -8.14 -2.30 -0.26
C TRP A 103 -6.85 -2.62 -1.01
N THR A 104 -6.82 -3.79 -1.66
CA THR A 104 -5.63 -4.27 -2.35
C THR A 104 -5.99 -5.01 -3.63
N THR A 105 -5.04 -5.05 -4.56
CA THR A 105 -5.17 -5.81 -5.81
C THR A 105 -4.45 -7.14 -5.65
N THR A 106 -5.18 -8.25 -5.74
CA THR A 106 -4.62 -9.61 -5.68
C THR A 106 -4.59 -10.29 -7.03
N SER A 107 -5.31 -9.73 -8.02
CA SER A 107 -5.33 -10.20 -9.40
C SER A 107 -5.77 -9.08 -10.34
N GLY A 108 -5.16 -9.00 -11.52
CA GLY A 108 -5.47 -7.95 -12.49
C GLY A 108 -4.99 -6.56 -12.04
N GLU A 109 -5.82 -5.55 -12.25
CA GLU A 109 -5.49 -4.13 -12.00
C GLU A 109 -6.45 -3.46 -11.01
N THR A 110 -7.55 -4.13 -10.66
CA THR A 110 -8.63 -3.53 -9.86
C THR A 110 -8.48 -3.90 -8.39
N PRO A 111 -8.38 -2.91 -7.49
CA PRO A 111 -8.38 -3.16 -6.05
C PRO A 111 -9.75 -3.62 -5.58
N ARG A 112 -9.76 -4.47 -4.54
CA ARG A 112 -10.95 -4.97 -3.84
C ARG A 112 -10.78 -4.79 -2.35
N ALA A 113 -11.91 -4.63 -1.65
CA ALA A 113 -11.95 -4.60 -0.20
C ALA A 113 -11.91 -6.02 0.37
N TYR A 114 -11.07 -6.23 1.37
CA TYR A 114 -10.97 -7.48 2.12
C TYR A 114 -11.04 -7.21 3.61
N ARG A 115 -11.76 -8.05 4.33
CA ARG A 115 -11.99 -7.87 5.77
C ARG A 115 -10.74 -8.21 6.58
N VAL A 116 -10.44 -7.33 7.51
CA VAL A 116 -9.39 -7.49 8.50
C VAL A 116 -9.91 -7.12 9.89
N LYS A 117 -9.16 -7.46 10.92
CA LYS A 117 -9.35 -6.93 12.28
C LYS A 117 -8.13 -6.13 12.69
N ILE A 118 -8.35 -4.95 13.22
CA ILE A 118 -7.34 -4.22 13.99
C ILE A 118 -7.32 -4.89 15.38
N GLU A 119 -6.24 -5.62 15.68
CA GLU A 119 -6.12 -6.36 16.94
C GLU A 119 -5.48 -5.53 18.04
N LYS A 120 -4.56 -4.68 17.65
CA LYS A 120 -3.80 -3.85 18.60
C LYS A 120 -3.48 -2.51 17.99
N ILE A 121 -3.59 -1.48 18.81
CA ILE A 121 -3.15 -0.11 18.53
C ILE A 121 -2.11 0.26 19.60
N SER A 122 -1.02 0.89 19.19
CA SER A 122 0.08 1.28 20.07
C SER A 122 0.65 2.62 19.66
N ASP A 123 0.85 3.49 20.61
CA ASP A 123 1.46 4.81 20.38
C ASP A 123 2.99 4.78 20.42
N ALA A 124 3.60 3.60 20.64
CA ALA A 124 5.04 3.46 20.81
C ALA A 124 5.85 3.75 19.52
N ASP A 125 5.31 3.41 18.36
CA ASP A 125 5.89 3.72 17.04
C ASP A 125 4.79 4.15 16.08
N PRO A 126 4.74 5.43 15.69
CA PRO A 126 3.71 5.94 14.77
C PRO A 126 3.69 5.24 13.40
N ARG A 127 4.79 4.59 12.99
CA ARG A 127 4.91 3.88 11.72
C ARG A 127 4.43 2.43 11.79
N ARG A 128 4.30 1.87 13.00
CA ARG A 128 3.86 0.49 13.28
C ARG A 128 2.86 0.48 14.42
N ASN A 129 1.92 1.41 14.36
CA ASN A 129 0.97 1.64 15.43
C ASN A 129 -0.22 0.68 15.45
N MET A 130 -0.44 -0.10 14.38
CA MET A 130 -1.56 -1.04 14.30
C MET A 130 -1.08 -2.44 13.92
N VAL A 131 -1.65 -3.44 14.59
CA VAL A 131 -1.52 -4.85 14.22
C VAL A 131 -2.83 -5.31 13.59
N LEU A 132 -2.74 -5.82 12.37
CA LEU A 132 -3.88 -6.30 11.60
C LEU A 132 -3.85 -7.82 11.48
N ARG A 133 -5.01 -8.44 11.60
CA ARG A 133 -5.22 -9.84 11.23
C ARG A 133 -6.21 -9.94 10.09
N VAL A 134 -5.84 -10.66 9.03
CA VAL A 134 -6.77 -10.98 7.93
C VAL A 134 -7.81 -11.97 8.43
N VAL A 135 -9.09 -11.64 8.24
CA VAL A 135 -10.23 -12.52 8.54
C VAL A 135 -11.04 -12.85 7.30
N ASP A 136 -10.71 -12.23 6.17
CA ASP A 136 -11.35 -12.50 4.89
C ASP A 136 -10.94 -13.87 4.35
N ARG A 137 -11.93 -14.74 4.12
CA ARG A 137 -11.69 -16.11 3.65
C ARG A 137 -11.12 -16.17 2.24
N GLU A 138 -11.56 -15.26 1.37
CA GLU A 138 -11.08 -15.21 -0.01
C GLU A 138 -9.60 -14.81 -0.05
N LEU A 139 -9.24 -13.75 0.68
CA LEU A 139 -7.85 -13.30 0.77
C LEU A 139 -6.94 -14.36 1.38
N LEU A 140 -7.37 -15.00 2.47
CA LEU A 140 -6.62 -16.10 3.08
C LEU A 140 -6.43 -17.28 2.12
N ALA A 141 -7.46 -17.63 1.35
CA ALA A 141 -7.36 -18.71 0.35
C ALA A 141 -6.41 -18.37 -0.79
N GLN A 142 -6.35 -17.09 -1.20
CA GLN A 142 -5.50 -16.63 -2.31
C GLN A 142 -4.04 -16.42 -1.90
N THR A 143 -3.81 -15.75 -0.78
CA THR A 143 -2.49 -15.22 -0.40
C THR A 143 -1.95 -15.79 0.92
N GLY A 144 -2.78 -16.44 1.72
CA GLY A 144 -2.41 -16.91 3.05
C GLY A 144 -2.41 -15.82 4.15
N GLY A 145 -2.56 -14.57 3.75
CA GLY A 145 -2.53 -13.38 4.64
C GLY A 145 -2.09 -12.14 3.89
N ILE A 146 -1.53 -11.17 4.60
CA ILE A 146 -0.86 -10.04 3.99
C ILE A 146 0.48 -10.51 3.45
N VAL A 147 0.81 -10.16 2.21
CA VAL A 147 2.02 -10.59 1.50
C VAL A 147 2.80 -9.39 0.97
N GLN A 148 4.05 -9.59 0.61
CA GLN A 148 4.88 -8.57 -0.04
C GLN A 148 4.20 -8.10 -1.34
N GLY A 149 4.26 -6.80 -1.58
CA GLY A 149 3.54 -6.12 -2.67
C GLY A 149 2.21 -5.49 -2.25
N MET A 150 1.67 -5.79 -1.04
CA MET A 150 0.49 -5.12 -0.49
C MET A 150 0.81 -3.83 0.28
N SER A 151 2.06 -3.46 0.39
CA SER A 151 2.48 -2.21 1.06
C SER A 151 1.82 -0.98 0.43
N GLY A 152 1.31 -0.09 1.27
CA GLY A 152 0.55 1.08 0.84
C GLY A 152 -0.94 0.82 0.63
N SER A 153 -1.42 -0.43 0.74
CA SER A 153 -2.86 -0.73 0.72
C SER A 153 -3.58 0.03 1.82
N PRO A 154 -4.59 0.86 1.50
CA PRO A 154 -5.29 1.65 2.50
C PRO A 154 -6.09 0.75 3.46
N ILE A 155 -6.09 1.13 4.72
CA ILE A 155 -6.90 0.54 5.78
C ILE A 155 -8.08 1.45 6.04
N VAL A 156 -9.27 0.92 5.97
CA VAL A 156 -10.54 1.67 6.11
C VAL A 156 -11.32 1.11 7.28
N GLN A 157 -11.74 1.99 8.18
CA GLN A 157 -12.61 1.67 9.30
C GLN A 157 -13.76 2.68 9.35
N ASN A 158 -14.99 2.22 9.46
CA ASN A 158 -16.18 3.07 9.51
C ASN A 158 -16.27 4.07 8.34
N GLY A 159 -15.83 3.64 7.13
CA GLY A 159 -15.85 4.47 5.92
C GLY A 159 -14.76 5.55 5.86
N ARG A 160 -13.81 5.58 6.80
CA ARG A 160 -12.70 6.54 6.85
C ARG A 160 -11.35 5.86 6.74
N LEU A 161 -10.39 6.54 6.12
CA LEU A 161 -9.01 6.09 6.01
C LEU A 161 -8.33 6.21 7.37
N VAL A 162 -7.84 5.10 7.91
CA VAL A 162 -7.18 5.03 9.21
C VAL A 162 -5.68 4.74 9.12
N GLY A 163 -5.20 4.32 7.95
CA GLY A 163 -3.79 4.02 7.75
C GLY A 163 -3.52 3.27 6.47
N ALA A 164 -2.35 2.68 6.38
CA ALA A 164 -1.93 1.82 5.26
C ALA A 164 -1.12 0.62 5.77
N VAL A 165 -1.19 -0.48 5.02
CA VAL A 165 -0.35 -1.66 5.26
C VAL A 165 1.11 -1.30 4.99
N THR A 166 2.02 -1.65 5.87
CA THR A 166 3.45 -1.36 5.74
C THR A 166 4.33 -2.60 5.83
N HIS A 167 4.10 -3.45 6.81
CA HIS A 167 4.95 -4.60 7.10
C HIS A 167 4.12 -5.88 7.28
N VAL A 168 4.74 -7.00 7.01
CA VAL A 168 4.23 -8.34 7.32
C VAL A 168 4.97 -8.87 8.53
N LEU A 169 4.24 -9.50 9.46
CA LEU A 169 4.79 -10.14 10.66
C LEU A 169 4.78 -11.65 10.49
#